data_03010e51d79d8d60d6388d90607df053
#
_entry.id   03010e51d79d8d60d6388d90607df053
#
_cell.length_a   1.000
_cell.length_b   1.000
_cell.length_c   1.000
_cell.angle_alpha   90.00
_cell.angle_beta   90.00
_cell.angle_gamma   90.00
#
_symmetry.space_group_name_H-M   'P 1'
#
loop_
_entity.id
_entity.type
_entity.pdbx_description
1 polymer ?
#
loop_
_entity_poly.entity_id
_entity_poly.type
_entity_poly.pdbx_seq_one_letter_code
_entity_poly.pdbx_strand_id
1 'polypeptide(L)'
;MYYVYVLKNKRGNLYIGYSANLKRRILDHRSGKVYTTRRLGKDFELIYYEAYKDIEDAKNREKSFKKSGSVYNGLVKRIKKSIMGA
;
A
#
# COMPACT_ATOMS: atom_id res chain seq x y z
N MET A 1 -2.76 6.96 -14.81
CA MET A 1 -2.60 5.62 -14.21
C MET A 1 -3.23 5.60 -12.85
N TYR A 2 -3.63 4.43 -12.40
CA TYR A 2 -4.18 4.19 -11.07
C TYR A 2 -3.27 3.19 -10.36
N TYR A 3 -3.04 3.40 -9.06
CA TYR A 3 -2.00 2.68 -8.33
C TYR A 3 -2.58 1.93 -7.15
N VAL A 4 -2.11 0.70 -6.96
CA VAL A 4 -2.25 -0.01 -5.68
C VAL A 4 -0.89 0.05 -5.02
N TYR A 5 -0.82 0.47 -3.77
CA TYR A 5 0.46 0.71 -3.12
C TYR A 5 0.49 0.09 -1.73
N VAL A 6 1.71 -0.15 -1.25
CA VAL A 6 1.96 -0.71 0.08
C VAL A 6 2.88 0.22 0.85
N LEU A 7 2.44 0.62 2.03
CA LEU A 7 3.23 1.39 2.99
C LEU A 7 3.66 0.48 4.13
N LYS A 8 4.85 0.72 4.67
CA LYS A 8 5.38 0.00 5.82
C LYS A 8 5.86 0.97 6.88
N ASN A 9 5.49 0.74 8.15
CA ASN A 9 6.01 1.54 9.25
C ASN A 9 7.22 0.87 9.91
N LYS A 10 7.82 1.53 10.90
CA LYS A 10 9.00 1.01 11.62
C LYS A 10 8.74 -0.29 12.35
N ARG A 11 7.49 -0.54 12.74
CA ARG A 11 7.10 -1.76 13.46
C ARG A 11 6.83 -2.93 12.52
N GLY A 12 6.93 -2.71 11.22
CA GLY A 12 6.68 -3.75 10.22
C GLY A 12 5.23 -3.90 9.81
N ASN A 13 4.35 -3.00 10.25
CA ASN A 13 2.94 -3.03 9.84
C ASN A 13 2.80 -2.55 8.39
N LEU A 14 1.97 -3.22 7.62
CA LEU A 14 1.72 -2.89 6.23
C LEU A 14 0.33 -2.28 6.05
N TYR A 15 0.24 -1.31 5.15
CA TYR A 15 -1.03 -0.72 4.73
C TYR A 15 -1.12 -0.79 3.22
N ILE A 16 -2.26 -1.26 2.71
CA ILE A 16 -2.53 -1.37 1.27
C ILE A 16 -3.65 -0.42 0.91
N GLY A 17 -3.43 0.42 -0.10
CA GLY A 17 -4.43 1.35 -0.59
C GLY A 17 -4.38 1.51 -2.10
N TYR A 18 -5.28 2.32 -2.66
CA TYR A 18 -5.20 2.68 -4.07
C TYR A 18 -5.41 4.17 -4.25
N SER A 19 -4.89 4.73 -5.35
CA SER A 19 -5.01 6.16 -5.65
C SER A 19 -4.75 6.44 -7.12
N ALA A 20 -5.41 7.47 -7.64
CA ALA A 20 -5.12 8.01 -8.98
C ALA A 20 -3.86 8.88 -8.97
N ASN A 21 -3.44 9.36 -7.81
CA ASN A 21 -2.26 10.21 -7.64
C ASN A 21 -1.45 9.73 -6.44
N LEU A 22 -0.48 8.87 -6.70
CA LEU A 22 0.31 8.22 -5.65
C LEU A 22 1.09 9.23 -4.81
N LYS A 23 1.75 10.19 -5.45
CA LYS A 23 2.54 11.20 -4.76
C LYS A 23 1.68 12.01 -3.80
N ARG A 24 0.51 12.48 -4.25
CA ARG A 24 -0.42 13.23 -3.43
C ARG A 24 -0.92 12.39 -2.25
N ARG A 25 -1.25 11.12 -2.51
CA ARG A 25 -1.77 10.22 -1.47
C ARG A 25 -0.75 9.96 -0.38
N ILE A 26 0.53 9.82 -0.74
CA ILE A 26 1.62 9.67 0.23
C ILE A 26 1.69 10.90 1.14
N LEU A 27 1.58 12.10 0.56
CA LEU A 27 1.57 13.34 1.35
C LEU A 27 0.37 13.39 2.28
N ASP A 28 -0.80 12.94 1.83
CA ASP A 28 -2.00 12.91 2.67
C ASP A 28 -1.82 11.97 3.87
N HIS A 29 -1.20 10.81 3.66
CA HIS A 29 -0.89 9.89 4.76
C HIS A 29 0.06 10.55 5.76
N ARG A 30 1.11 11.21 5.28
CA ARG A 30 2.11 11.86 6.14
C ARG A 30 1.53 13.01 6.95
N SER A 31 0.53 13.71 6.41
CA SER A 31 -0.10 14.83 7.10
C SER A 31 -1.22 14.38 8.05
N GLY A 32 -1.49 13.07 8.14
CA GLY A 32 -2.53 12.52 9.02
C GLY A 32 -3.95 12.70 8.52
N LYS A 33 -4.13 13.05 7.24
CA LYS A 33 -5.47 13.20 6.64
C LYS A 33 -6.18 11.88 6.43
N VAL A 34 -5.45 10.78 6.37
CA VAL A 34 -6.02 9.45 6.19
C VAL A 34 -6.16 8.79 7.55
N TYR A 35 -7.38 8.72 8.05
CA TYR A 35 -7.66 8.22 9.40
C TYR A 35 -7.10 6.81 9.65
N THR A 36 -7.30 5.90 8.70
CA THR A 36 -6.91 4.50 8.87
C THR A 36 -5.40 4.31 9.01
N THR A 37 -4.58 5.26 8.54
CA THR A 37 -3.13 5.17 8.62
C THR A 37 -2.52 5.99 9.74
N ARG A 38 -3.32 6.72 10.52
CA ARG A 38 -2.81 7.44 11.69
C ARG A 38 -2.14 6.49 12.69
N ARG A 39 -2.63 5.25 12.77
CA ARG A 39 -2.05 4.22 13.64
C ARG A 39 -0.66 3.79 13.23
N LEU A 40 -0.30 3.98 11.95
CA LEU A 40 1.03 3.66 11.46
C LEU A 40 2.08 4.65 11.95
N GLY A 41 1.62 5.79 12.47
CA GLY A 41 2.50 6.89 12.84
C GLY A 41 2.93 7.69 11.61
N LYS A 42 3.90 8.58 11.79
CA LYS A 42 4.43 9.39 10.69
C LYS A 42 5.61 8.75 9.98
N ASP A 43 6.22 7.75 10.60
CA ASP A 43 7.41 7.07 10.09
C ASP A 43 7.03 5.85 9.29
N PHE A 44 6.63 6.07 8.05
CA PHE A 44 6.35 4.99 7.11
C PHE A 44 6.97 5.33 5.76
N GLU A 45 7.14 4.30 4.93
CA GLU A 45 7.69 4.45 3.59
C GLU A 45 6.89 3.65 2.58
N LEU A 46 6.92 4.12 1.34
CA LEU A 46 6.37 3.38 0.21
C LEU A 46 7.38 2.29 -0.17
N ILE A 47 6.95 1.03 -0.10
CA ILE A 47 7.84 -0.10 -0.41
C ILE A 47 7.47 -0.82 -1.70
N TYR A 48 6.28 -0.60 -2.24
CA TYR A 48 5.82 -1.30 -3.43
C TYR A 48 4.59 -0.62 -4.01
N TYR A 49 4.45 -0.65 -5.33
CA TYR A 49 3.21 -0.26 -5.97
C TYR A 49 3.03 -0.99 -7.30
N GLU A 50 1.77 -1.10 -7.72
CA GLU A 50 1.36 -1.58 -9.03
C GLU A 50 0.59 -0.47 -9.72
N ALA A 51 0.77 -0.31 -11.02
CA ALA A 51 0.09 0.71 -11.79
C ALA A 51 -0.83 0.07 -12.82
N TYR A 52 -2.05 0.61 -12.93
CA TYR A 52 -3.09 0.13 -13.85
C TYR A 52 -3.62 1.28 -14.68
N LYS A 53 -3.92 0.99 -15.96
CA LYS A 53 -4.53 1.95 -16.83
C LYS A 53 -5.98 2.24 -16.44
N ASP A 54 -6.69 1.22 -15.96
CA ASP A 54 -8.11 1.31 -15.60
C ASP A 54 -8.29 1.30 -14.08
N ILE A 55 -9.16 2.19 -13.59
CA ILE A 55 -9.42 2.32 -12.16
C ILE A 55 -10.04 1.04 -11.57
N GLU A 56 -10.87 0.33 -12.32
CA GLU A 56 -11.51 -0.89 -11.82
C GLU A 56 -10.48 -1.98 -11.55
N ASP A 57 -9.46 -2.07 -12.38
CA ASP A 57 -8.38 -3.03 -12.17
C ASP A 57 -7.64 -2.75 -10.86
N ALA A 58 -7.35 -1.48 -10.59
CA ALA A 58 -6.70 -1.09 -9.33
C ALA A 58 -7.59 -1.39 -8.13
N LYS A 59 -8.87 -1.05 -8.20
CA LYS A 59 -9.83 -1.32 -7.12
C LYS A 59 -9.96 -2.81 -6.85
N ASN A 60 -10.06 -3.61 -7.90
CA ASN A 60 -10.19 -5.07 -7.77
C ASN A 60 -8.95 -5.68 -7.14
N ARG A 61 -7.77 -5.17 -7.51
CA ARG A 61 -6.51 -5.65 -6.93
C ARG A 61 -6.43 -5.33 -5.44
N GLU A 62 -6.77 -4.11 -5.04
CA GLU A 62 -6.79 -3.74 -3.63
C GLU A 62 -7.76 -4.62 -2.84
N LYS A 63 -8.96 -4.85 -3.38
CA LYS A 63 -9.94 -5.73 -2.74
C LYS A 63 -9.39 -7.15 -2.58
N SER A 64 -8.71 -7.65 -3.60
CA SER A 64 -8.12 -9.01 -3.57
C SER A 64 -7.14 -9.15 -2.41
N PHE A 65 -6.28 -8.16 -2.21
CA PHE A 65 -5.34 -8.17 -1.09
C PHE A 65 -6.03 -8.16 0.26
N LYS A 66 -7.15 -7.46 0.38
CA LYS A 66 -7.86 -7.33 1.65
C LYS A 66 -8.77 -8.51 1.96
N LYS A 67 -9.28 -9.21 0.91
CA LYS A 67 -10.23 -10.30 1.08
C LYS A 67 -9.60 -11.69 1.06
N SER A 68 -8.47 -11.85 0.38
CA SER A 68 -7.85 -13.16 0.18
C SER A 68 -6.49 -13.23 0.88
N GLY A 69 -6.41 -14.06 1.92
CA GLY A 69 -5.15 -14.30 2.61
C GLY A 69 -4.09 -14.89 1.69
N SER A 70 -4.47 -15.75 0.75
CA SER A 70 -3.50 -16.34 -0.18
C SER A 70 -2.92 -15.32 -1.15
N VAL A 71 -3.73 -14.37 -1.63
CA VAL A 71 -3.26 -13.29 -2.49
C VAL A 71 -2.32 -12.38 -1.72
N TYR A 72 -2.69 -12.01 -0.50
CA TYR A 72 -1.86 -11.19 0.37
C TYR A 72 -0.52 -11.87 0.68
N ASN A 73 -0.56 -13.14 1.06
CA ASN A 73 0.65 -13.91 1.35
C ASN A 73 1.56 -14.05 0.14
N GLY A 74 0.97 -14.20 -1.06
CA GLY A 74 1.72 -14.22 -2.31
C GLY A 74 2.46 -12.91 -2.54
N LEU A 75 1.81 -11.78 -2.27
CA LEU A 75 2.45 -10.47 -2.36
C LEU A 75 3.61 -10.36 -1.37
N VAL A 76 3.38 -10.71 -0.12
CA VAL A 76 4.41 -10.64 0.94
C VAL A 76 5.64 -11.45 0.56
N LYS A 77 5.46 -12.65 0.04
CA LYS A 77 6.58 -13.49 -0.43
C LYS A 77 7.32 -12.82 -1.59
N ARG A 78 6.57 -12.24 -2.52
CA ARG A 78 7.13 -11.60 -3.72
C ARG A 78 8.00 -10.40 -3.40
N ILE A 79 7.59 -9.62 -2.42
CA ILE A 79 8.29 -8.38 -2.04
C ILE A 79 9.03 -8.50 -0.71
N LYS A 80 9.40 -9.71 -0.32
CA LYS A 80 10.03 -9.99 0.96
C LYS A 80 11.21 -9.07 1.28
N LYS A 81 12.11 -8.88 0.33
CA LYS A 81 13.27 -8.01 0.53
C LYS A 81 12.89 -6.54 0.71
N SER A 82 11.87 -6.08 -0.01
CA SER A 82 11.34 -4.72 0.14
C SER A 82 10.74 -4.52 1.53
N ILE A 83 10.06 -5.53 2.05
CA ILE A 83 9.48 -5.49 3.40
C ILE A 83 10.58 -5.47 4.45
N MET A 84 11.61 -6.27 4.28
CA MET A 84 12.71 -6.38 5.24
C MET A 84 13.60 -5.14 5.29
N GLY A 85 13.49 -4.24 4.30
CA GLY A 85 14.26 -3.02 4.26
C GLY A 85 15.75 -3.24 4.07
N ALA A 86 16.05 -4.11 3.15
CA ALA A 86 17.44 -4.49 2.86
C ALA A 86 18.35 -3.30 2.57
#